data_99fd1ab93819ed1c8c94e39740ce2264
#
_entry.id   99fd1ab93819ed1c8c94e39740ce2264
#
_cell.length_a   1.000
_cell.length_b   1.000
_cell.length_c   1.000
_cell.angle_alpha   90.00
_cell.angle_beta   90.00
_cell.angle_gamma   90.00
#
_symmetry.space_group_name_H-M   'P 1'
#
loop_
_entity.id
_entity.type
_entity.pdbx_description
1 polymer ?
#
loop_
_entity_poly.entity_id
_entity_poly.type
_entity_poly.pdbx_seq_one_letter_code
_entity_poly.pdbx_strand_id
1 'polypeptide(L)'
;EYVARIVTKINAELRGAYVFSSGKNMGTFKAVGYPEDVGRFYRLEEYEAYCWTAHGRYPTNTPGWWGGAHPFSLLEWSVVHNGEISSYDANRRCVEMFGYKCTCKRIRRSWRTSRTTCCGGRD
;
A
#
# COMPACT_ATOMS: atom_id res chain seq x y z
N GLU A 1 -15.97 7.19 7.43
CA GLU A 1 -15.71 6.20 8.49
C GLU A 1 -16.13 4.78 8.07
N TYR A 2 -17.38 4.59 7.62
CA TYR A 2 -17.90 3.28 7.21
C TYR A 2 -17.03 2.58 6.14
N VAL A 3 -16.70 3.28 5.06
CA VAL A 3 -15.86 2.71 3.97
C VAL A 3 -14.50 2.27 4.50
N ALA A 4 -13.84 3.08 5.32
CA ALA A 4 -12.54 2.73 5.89
C ALA A 4 -12.60 1.46 6.75
N ARG A 5 -13.68 1.31 7.55
CA ARG A 5 -13.90 0.08 8.34
C ARG A 5 -14.08 -1.15 7.47
N ILE A 6 -14.85 -1.06 6.40
CA ILE A 6 -15.06 -2.17 5.46
C ILE A 6 -13.76 -2.52 4.74
N VAL A 7 -13.01 -1.54 4.24
CA VAL A 7 -11.69 -1.76 3.61
C VAL A 7 -10.74 -2.47 4.58
N THR A 8 -10.66 -2.01 5.81
CA THR A 8 -9.82 -2.63 6.84
C THR A 8 -10.24 -4.07 7.12
N LYS A 9 -11.54 -4.32 7.24
CA LYS A 9 -12.08 -5.66 7.48
C LYS A 9 -11.75 -6.60 6.32
N ILE A 10 -11.99 -6.17 5.08
CA ILE A 10 -11.65 -6.96 3.88
C ILE A 10 -10.15 -7.29 3.89
N ASN A 11 -9.29 -6.29 4.06
CA ASN A 11 -7.85 -6.46 4.00
C ASN A 11 -7.27 -7.29 5.16
N ALA A 12 -7.94 -7.33 6.30
CA ALA A 12 -7.49 -8.08 7.47
C ALA A 12 -8.03 -9.53 7.52
N GLU A 13 -9.24 -9.76 7.07
CA GLU A 13 -9.96 -11.01 7.30
C GLU A 13 -10.12 -11.87 6.05
N LEU A 14 -10.29 -11.25 4.87
CA LEU A 14 -10.52 -11.99 3.64
C LEU A 14 -9.22 -12.46 2.99
N ARG A 15 -9.15 -13.75 2.69
CA ARG A 15 -8.07 -14.32 1.90
C ARG A 15 -8.43 -14.25 0.42
N GLY A 16 -7.49 -13.80 -0.41
CA GLY A 16 -7.68 -13.73 -1.86
C GLY A 16 -8.31 -12.44 -2.37
N ALA A 17 -8.66 -11.50 -1.49
CA ALA A 17 -9.12 -10.17 -1.86
C ALA A 17 -8.37 -9.10 -1.07
N TYR A 18 -8.04 -7.99 -1.73
CA TYR A 18 -7.39 -6.85 -1.11
C TYR A 18 -7.84 -5.55 -1.77
N VAL A 19 -8.32 -4.63 -1.00
CA VAL A 19 -8.73 -3.30 -1.46
C VAL A 19 -7.56 -2.33 -1.26
N PHE A 20 -7.02 -1.80 -2.34
CA PHE A 20 -5.94 -0.81 -2.33
C PHE A 20 -6.35 0.55 -2.92
N SER A 21 -7.58 0.67 -3.39
CA SER A 21 -8.17 1.93 -3.86
C SER A 21 -9.59 2.04 -3.34
N SER A 22 -9.91 3.11 -2.63
CA SER A 22 -11.20 3.30 -1.98
C SER A 22 -11.65 4.77 -1.95
N GLY A 23 -10.95 5.64 -2.65
CA GLY A 23 -11.31 7.05 -2.77
C GLY A 23 -12.49 7.27 -3.71
N LYS A 24 -13.25 8.34 -3.48
CA LYS A 24 -14.35 8.74 -4.33
C LYS A 24 -13.86 9.37 -5.64
N ASN A 25 -12.84 10.23 -5.53
CA ASN A 25 -12.28 11.00 -6.63
C ASN A 25 -10.80 10.64 -6.90
N MET A 26 -10.35 9.50 -6.39
CA MET A 26 -8.98 9.04 -6.52
C MET A 26 -8.95 7.55 -6.83
N GLY A 27 -8.15 7.18 -7.83
CA GLY A 27 -7.83 5.80 -8.15
C GLY A 27 -6.38 5.46 -7.80
N THR A 28 -6.14 4.22 -7.43
CA THR A 28 -4.80 3.70 -7.17
C THR A 28 -4.58 2.45 -8.02
N PHE A 29 -3.47 2.40 -8.70
CA PHE A 29 -3.06 1.28 -9.54
C PHE A 29 -1.74 0.72 -9.01
N LYS A 30 -1.67 -0.58 -8.79
CA LYS A 30 -0.49 -1.24 -8.21
C LYS A 30 -0.22 -2.57 -8.92
N ALA A 31 1.03 -2.76 -9.29
CA ALA A 31 1.48 -4.03 -9.83
C ALA A 31 2.99 -4.22 -9.61
N VAL A 32 3.48 -5.38 -9.98
CA VAL A 32 4.90 -5.70 -10.08
C VAL A 32 5.22 -5.93 -11.55
N GLY A 33 6.19 -5.21 -12.08
CA GLY A 33 6.59 -5.26 -13.48
C GLY A 33 7.21 -3.95 -13.93
N TYR A 34 7.48 -3.85 -15.22
CA TYR A 34 7.93 -2.61 -15.80
C TYR A 34 6.77 -1.58 -15.83
N PRO A 35 7.06 -0.28 -15.65
CA PRO A 35 6.02 0.76 -15.65
C PRO A 35 5.13 0.73 -16.89
N GLU A 36 5.72 0.47 -18.06
CA GLU A 36 5.00 0.39 -19.32
C GLU A 36 3.98 -0.76 -19.35
N ASP A 37 4.36 -1.92 -18.80
CA ASP A 37 3.47 -3.07 -18.74
C ASP A 37 2.32 -2.84 -17.75
N VAL A 38 2.61 -2.19 -16.63
CA VAL A 38 1.60 -1.78 -15.65
C VAL A 38 0.62 -0.77 -16.27
N GLY A 39 1.15 0.20 -17.00
CA GLY A 39 0.35 1.19 -17.73
C GLY A 39 -0.61 0.52 -18.72
N ARG A 40 -0.11 -0.40 -19.53
CA ARG A 40 -0.92 -1.15 -20.50
C ARG A 40 -1.94 -2.05 -19.82
N PHE A 41 -1.56 -2.76 -18.77
CA PHE A 41 -2.45 -3.67 -18.05
C PHE A 41 -3.68 -2.96 -17.49
N TYR A 42 -3.48 -1.80 -16.91
CA TYR A 42 -4.58 -0.99 -16.36
C TYR A 42 -5.20 -0.04 -17.37
N ARG A 43 -4.68 0.03 -18.60
CA ARG A 43 -5.15 0.95 -19.64
C ARG A 43 -5.13 2.40 -19.14
N LEU A 44 -4.02 2.80 -18.53
CA LEU A 44 -3.92 4.11 -17.86
C LEU A 44 -4.13 5.29 -18.82
N GLU A 45 -3.93 5.09 -20.11
CA GLU A 45 -4.21 6.05 -21.16
C GLU A 45 -5.69 6.43 -21.31
N GLU A 46 -6.58 5.62 -20.73
CA GLU A 46 -8.03 5.89 -20.74
C GLU A 46 -8.51 6.70 -19.55
N TYR A 47 -7.63 6.97 -18.58
CA TYR A 47 -7.97 7.72 -17.38
C TYR A 47 -7.48 9.15 -17.48
N GLU A 48 -8.34 10.08 -17.10
CA GLU A 48 -8.01 11.50 -16.99
C GLU A 48 -7.96 11.91 -15.52
N ALA A 49 -6.92 12.65 -15.13
CA ALA A 49 -6.78 13.17 -13.79
C ALA A 49 -6.01 14.50 -13.80
N TYR A 50 -6.39 15.39 -12.90
CA TYR A 50 -5.71 16.67 -12.71
C TYR A 50 -4.36 16.55 -12.00
N CYS A 51 -4.13 15.42 -11.31
CA CYS A 51 -2.88 15.14 -10.61
C CYS A 51 -2.55 13.66 -10.68
N TRP A 52 -1.31 13.35 -11.02
CA TRP A 52 -0.77 12.01 -11.05
C TRP A 52 0.39 11.90 -10.08
N THR A 53 0.35 10.89 -9.21
CA THR A 53 1.46 10.54 -8.34
C THR A 53 1.91 9.12 -8.67
N ALA A 54 3.16 8.97 -9.06
CA ALA A 54 3.70 7.69 -9.46
C ALA A 54 4.98 7.36 -8.68
N HIS A 55 5.22 6.07 -8.48
CA HIS A 55 6.44 5.57 -7.88
C HIS A 55 6.87 4.26 -8.55
N GLY A 56 8.03 4.28 -9.16
CA GLY A 56 8.71 3.08 -9.64
C GLY A 56 9.70 2.59 -8.58
N ARG A 57 9.45 1.40 -8.04
CA ARG A 57 10.36 0.78 -7.08
C ARG A 57 11.22 -0.29 -7.77
N TYR A 58 12.53 -0.14 -7.70
CA TYR A 58 13.44 -1.24 -7.97
C TYR A 58 13.81 -1.93 -6.65
N PRO A 59 13.36 -3.16 -6.40
CA PRO A 59 13.66 -3.86 -5.16
C PRO A 59 15.14 -4.28 -5.17
N THR A 60 15.93 -3.72 -4.28
CA THR A 60 17.35 -4.10 -4.13
C THR A 60 17.55 -5.22 -3.12
N ASN A 61 16.72 -5.29 -2.08
CA ASN A 61 16.90 -6.18 -0.93
C ASN A 61 15.69 -7.05 -0.59
N THR A 62 14.60 -6.94 -1.35
CA THR A 62 13.37 -7.70 -1.10
C THR A 62 12.76 -8.15 -2.42
N PRO A 63 12.14 -9.35 -2.48
CA PRO A 63 11.39 -9.74 -3.65
C PRO A 63 10.29 -8.73 -3.95
N GLY A 64 10.07 -8.47 -5.23
CA GLY A 64 8.98 -7.61 -5.68
C GLY A 64 7.64 -8.21 -5.25
N TRP A 65 6.81 -7.40 -4.62
CA TRP A 65 5.47 -7.77 -4.21
C TRP A 65 4.51 -6.60 -4.41
N TRP A 66 3.40 -6.85 -5.06
CA TRP A 66 2.44 -5.81 -5.42
C TRP A 66 1.90 -5.03 -4.21
N GLY A 67 1.65 -5.70 -3.08
CA GLY A 67 1.17 -5.05 -1.87
C GLY A 67 2.17 -4.07 -1.25
N GLY A 68 3.47 -4.28 -1.49
CA GLY A 68 4.54 -3.36 -1.10
C GLY A 68 4.83 -2.25 -2.12
N ALA A 69 4.19 -2.29 -3.29
CA ALA A 69 4.32 -1.23 -4.27
C ALA A 69 3.59 0.05 -3.82
N HIS A 70 4.15 1.20 -4.16
CA HIS A 70 3.48 2.49 -3.95
C HIS A 70 2.50 2.78 -5.10
N PRO A 71 1.57 3.71 -4.89
CA PRO A 71 1.29 4.42 -3.66
C PRO A 71 0.56 3.58 -2.60
N PHE A 72 0.61 4.01 -1.34
CA PHE A 72 -0.30 3.55 -0.30
C PHE A 72 -1.45 4.53 -0.19
N SER A 73 -2.67 4.04 -0.25
CA SER A 73 -3.85 4.90 -0.25
C SER A 73 -4.93 4.38 0.68
N LEU A 74 -5.63 5.32 1.27
CA LEU A 74 -6.83 5.09 2.06
C LEU A 74 -7.76 6.27 1.85
N LEU A 75 -8.98 6.01 1.40
CA LEU A 75 -9.94 7.05 0.99
C LEU A 75 -9.29 8.02 -0.02
N GLU A 76 -9.30 9.31 0.27
CA GLU A 76 -8.74 10.36 -0.57
C GLU A 76 -7.25 10.68 -0.26
N TRP A 77 -6.61 9.85 0.55
CA TRP A 77 -5.20 10.01 0.88
C TRP A 77 -4.34 9.05 0.09
N SER A 78 -3.27 9.56 -0.46
CA SER A 78 -2.24 8.77 -1.15
C SER A 78 -0.86 9.20 -0.69
N VAL A 79 -0.02 8.21 -0.43
CA VAL A 79 1.36 8.44 0.03
C VAL A 79 2.33 7.66 -0.83
N VAL A 80 3.32 8.35 -1.35
CA VAL A 80 4.51 7.74 -1.95
C VAL A 80 5.73 8.12 -1.15
N HIS A 81 6.66 7.19 -1.02
CA HIS A 81 7.89 7.40 -0.29
C HIS A 81 9.04 6.70 -1.00
N ASN A 82 10.04 7.46 -1.39
CA ASN A 82 11.29 6.92 -1.91
C ASN A 82 12.36 7.05 -0.83
N GLY A 83 12.62 5.97 -0.12
CA GLY A 83 13.55 5.93 0.99
C GLY A 83 13.27 4.78 1.94
N GLU A 84 13.95 4.75 3.07
CA GLU A 84 13.76 3.74 4.11
C GLU A 84 13.21 4.34 5.39
N ILE A 85 12.22 3.68 5.96
CA ILE A 85 11.68 4.04 7.27
C ILE A 85 12.51 3.32 8.32
N SER A 86 13.26 4.08 9.11
CA SER A 86 14.00 3.56 10.25
C SER A 86 13.05 3.14 11.38
N SER A 87 13.52 2.23 12.25
CA SER A 87 12.80 1.85 13.48
C SER A 87 11.36 1.35 13.25
N TYR A 88 11.14 0.55 12.22
CA TYR A 88 9.80 0.02 11.86
C TYR A 88 9.05 -0.56 13.05
N ASP A 89 9.69 -1.44 13.84
CA ASP A 89 9.00 -2.13 14.92
C ASP A 89 8.58 -1.16 16.05
N ALA A 90 9.32 -0.07 16.25
CA ALA A 90 8.94 0.98 17.19
C ALA A 90 7.76 1.80 16.65
N ASN A 91 7.83 2.21 15.39
CA ASN A 91 6.75 2.95 14.74
C ASN A 91 5.46 2.12 14.68
N ARG A 92 5.58 0.84 14.35
CA ARG A 92 4.45 -0.09 14.35
C ARG A 92 3.79 -0.16 15.72
N ARG A 93 4.57 -0.39 16.79
CA ARG A 93 4.03 -0.44 18.15
C ARG A 93 3.34 0.87 18.54
N CYS A 94 3.94 2.00 18.17
CA CYS A 94 3.33 3.29 18.41
C CYS A 94 1.95 3.40 17.77
N VAL A 95 1.83 3.02 16.50
CA VAL A 95 0.56 3.06 15.77
C VAL A 95 -0.46 2.07 16.36
N GLU A 96 0.00 0.87 16.73
CA GLU A 96 -0.86 -0.14 17.38
C GLU A 96 -1.37 0.31 18.76
N MET A 97 -0.60 1.11 19.51
CA MET A 97 -1.05 1.71 20.78
C MET A 97 -2.22 2.69 20.60
N PHE A 98 -2.36 3.28 19.41
CA PHE A 98 -3.52 4.11 19.06
C PHE A 98 -4.71 3.31 18.52
N GLY A 99 -4.68 1.98 18.61
CA GLY A 99 -5.77 1.10 18.18
C GLY A 99 -5.79 0.81 16.67
N TYR A 100 -4.72 1.08 15.95
CA TYR A 100 -4.63 0.73 14.53
C TYR A 100 -4.04 -0.68 14.36
N LYS A 101 -4.62 -1.47 13.46
CA LYS A 101 -4.06 -2.79 13.09
C LYS A 101 -3.19 -2.65 11.86
N CYS A 102 -1.93 -3.02 11.99
CA CYS A 102 -1.03 -3.12 10.84
C CYS A 102 -1.25 -4.45 10.13
N THR A 103 -1.93 -4.42 8.99
CA THR A 103 -2.34 -5.62 8.23
C THR A 103 -1.25 -6.21 7.35
N CYS A 104 -0.24 -5.43 6.98
CA CYS A 104 0.89 -5.94 6.21
C CYS A 104 1.76 -6.83 7.10
N LYS A 105 1.56 -8.13 6.99
CA LYS A 105 2.42 -9.11 7.65
C LYS A 105 3.82 -9.04 7.03
N ARG A 106 4.82 -8.90 7.90
CA ARG A 106 6.22 -9.10 7.56
C ARG A 106 6.34 -10.43 6.81
N ILE A 107 6.75 -10.40 5.56
CA ILE A 107 7.23 -11.64 4.94
C ILE A 107 8.45 -12.05 5.75
N ARG A 108 8.25 -13.05 6.63
CA ARG A 108 9.36 -13.69 7.33
C ARG A 108 10.22 -14.38 6.29
N ARG A 109 11.25 -13.72 5.85
CA ARG A 109 12.51 -14.37 5.53
C ARG A 109 13.62 -13.35 5.63
N SER A 110 14.47 -13.62 6.64
CA SER A 110 15.90 -13.40 6.61
C SER A 110 16.31 -12.39 5.53
N TRP A 111 16.54 -11.22 5.95
CA TRP A 111 17.51 -10.24 5.50
C TRP A 111 17.01 -8.86 5.90
N ARG A 112 17.85 -8.19 6.58
CA ARG A 112 17.66 -6.86 7.15
C ARG A 112 17.18 -5.90 6.06
N THR A 113 16.20 -5.08 6.43
CA THR A 113 15.70 -3.90 5.72
C THR A 113 14.78 -4.13 4.51
N SER A 114 13.51 -3.98 4.73
CA SER A 114 12.58 -3.15 3.95
C SER A 114 11.19 -3.25 4.56
N ARG A 115 10.73 -2.19 5.09
CA ARG A 115 9.54 -2.17 5.96
C ARG A 115 8.52 -1.23 5.38
N THR A 116 7.46 -1.79 4.89
CA THR A 116 6.35 -1.02 4.37
C THR A 116 5.14 -1.19 5.26
N THR A 117 4.65 -0.10 5.76
CA THR A 117 3.52 -0.04 6.68
C THR A 117 2.24 0.17 5.89
N CYS A 118 1.31 -0.77 6.02
CA CYS A 118 -0.08 -0.50 5.69
C CYS A 118 -0.83 -0.46 7.01
N CYS A 119 -1.30 0.70 7.40
CA CYS A 119 -2.10 0.88 8.61
C CYS A 119 -3.54 1.13 8.21
N GLY A 120 -4.46 0.40 8.75
CA GLY A 120 -5.88 0.61 8.55
C GLY A 120 -6.64 0.56 9.86
N GLY A 121 -7.48 1.56 10.07
CA GLY A 121 -8.62 1.66 10.95
C GLY A 121 -8.48 1.32 12.43
N ARG A 122 -9.13 2.14 13.24
CA ARG A 122 -9.41 1.83 14.66
C ARG A 122 -10.58 0.87 14.75
N ASP A 123 -10.55 0.02 15.76
CA ASP A 123 -11.70 -0.75 16.23
C ASP A 123 -12.74 0.16 16.87
#